data_d0f7948719c43876a70fbb9955bf44fd
#
_entry.id   d0f7948719c43876a70fbb9955bf44fd
#
_cell.length_a   1.000
_cell.length_b   1.000
_cell.length_c   1.000
_cell.angle_alpha   90.00
_cell.angle_beta   90.00
_cell.angle_gamma   90.00
#
_symmetry.space_group_name_H-M   'P 1'
#
loop_
_entity.id
_entity.type
_entity.pdbx_description
1 polymer ?
#
loop_
_entity_poly.entity_id
_entity_poly.type
_entity_poly.pdbx_seq_one_letter_code
_entity_poly.pdbx_strand_id
1 'polypeptide(L)'
;MYALITDGSIAKYLSGNRGIQVGDIKYARDIYSKWTEAKRNAIGIYEVIQNDTKKKDEKYYINTDQTFTYDADAGTVTATYGDATAKAHADTTWTQDEIDAGKAPAGADTDTVAAEGLKTIRIRLVKQQAANILKNTDWYIVRKADANTAIPSAITTFRAAVRTKCAAMETAITNASNTPAIETLYTYVNTADEGDPVVVERPLGEFPELGS
;
A
#
# COMPACT_ATOMS: atom_id res chain seq x y z
N MET A 1 -4.59 -17.47 13.68
CA MET A 1 -5.62 -18.32 13.03
C MET A 1 -5.18 -19.76 13.14
N TYR A 2 -6.13 -20.72 13.19
CA TYR A 2 -5.83 -22.15 13.29
C TYR A 2 -6.57 -22.92 12.19
N ALA A 3 -6.12 -24.14 11.93
CA ALA A 3 -6.78 -25.07 11.02
C ALA A 3 -7.06 -26.39 11.77
N LEU A 4 -8.20 -27.01 11.50
CA LEU A 4 -8.50 -28.37 11.89
C LEU A 4 -8.13 -29.29 10.74
N ILE A 5 -7.28 -30.25 11.02
CA ILE A 5 -6.86 -31.30 10.09
C ILE A 5 -7.65 -32.58 10.40
N THR A 6 -8.27 -33.14 9.38
CA THR A 6 -8.95 -34.44 9.45
C THR A 6 -8.54 -35.24 8.21
N ASP A 7 -8.19 -36.48 8.40
CA ASP A 7 -7.76 -37.39 7.32
C ASP A 7 -6.69 -36.80 6.39
N GLY A 8 -5.68 -36.12 6.99
CA GLY A 8 -4.57 -35.53 6.25
C GLY A 8 -4.90 -34.26 5.45
N SER A 9 -6.09 -33.68 5.64
CA SER A 9 -6.53 -32.49 4.90
C SER A 9 -7.10 -31.43 5.83
N ILE A 10 -7.07 -30.17 5.39
CA ILE A 10 -7.67 -29.05 6.12
C ILE A 10 -9.18 -29.14 6.00
N ALA A 11 -9.83 -29.55 7.10
CA ALA A 11 -11.29 -29.67 7.17
C ALA A 11 -11.98 -28.34 7.50
N LYS A 12 -11.33 -27.46 8.28
CA LYS A 12 -11.93 -26.21 8.74
C LYS A 12 -10.89 -25.19 9.18
N TYR A 13 -11.16 -23.91 8.90
CA TYR A 13 -10.39 -22.78 9.47
C TYR A 13 -11.05 -22.26 10.73
N LEU A 14 -10.23 -21.92 11.73
CA LEU A 14 -10.66 -21.57 13.06
C LEU A 14 -10.05 -20.21 13.45
N SER A 15 -10.90 -19.30 13.92
CA SER A 15 -10.44 -17.98 14.40
C SER A 15 -9.76 -18.03 15.79
N GLY A 16 -9.93 -19.13 16.52
CA GLY A 16 -9.40 -19.25 17.89
C GLY A 16 -10.21 -18.50 18.96
N ASN A 17 -11.34 -17.88 18.60
CA ASN A 17 -12.16 -17.08 19.52
C ASN A 17 -13.38 -17.83 20.09
N ARG A 18 -13.62 -19.05 19.66
CA ARG A 18 -14.74 -19.91 20.11
C ARG A 18 -14.23 -21.31 20.42
N GLY A 19 -14.98 -22.03 21.26
CA GLY A 19 -14.76 -23.47 21.44
C GLY A 19 -15.03 -24.24 20.16
N ILE A 20 -14.52 -25.47 20.09
CA ILE A 20 -14.65 -26.34 18.93
C ILE A 20 -15.06 -27.75 19.35
N GLN A 21 -15.79 -28.44 18.50
CA GLN A 21 -16.00 -29.87 18.61
C GLN A 21 -15.08 -30.61 17.63
N VAL A 22 -14.33 -31.57 18.11
CA VAL A 22 -13.49 -32.47 17.31
C VAL A 22 -13.92 -33.91 17.64
N GLY A 23 -14.45 -34.60 16.66
CA GLY A 23 -15.17 -35.84 16.90
C GLY A 23 -16.35 -35.59 17.86
N ASP A 24 -16.48 -36.44 18.89
CA ASP A 24 -17.53 -36.31 19.91
C ASP A 24 -17.16 -35.40 21.08
N ILE A 25 -15.93 -34.84 21.10
CA ILE A 25 -15.41 -34.06 22.23
C ILE A 25 -15.56 -32.55 21.93
N LYS A 26 -16.15 -31.84 22.90
CA LYS A 26 -16.23 -30.37 22.88
C LYS A 26 -15.10 -29.77 23.68
N TYR A 27 -14.35 -28.88 23.05
CA TYR A 27 -13.24 -28.14 23.65
C TYR A 27 -13.62 -26.68 23.84
N ALA A 28 -13.29 -26.13 25.01
CA ALA A 28 -13.47 -24.73 25.28
C ALA A 28 -12.44 -23.88 24.49
N ARG A 29 -12.72 -22.59 24.33
CA ARG A 29 -11.84 -21.69 23.57
C ARG A 29 -10.44 -21.54 24.17
N ASP A 30 -10.26 -21.84 25.44
CA ASP A 30 -8.98 -21.68 26.15
C ASP A 30 -7.90 -22.67 25.71
N ILE A 31 -8.24 -23.69 24.90
CA ILE A 31 -7.25 -24.55 24.24
C ILE A 31 -6.29 -23.74 23.36
N TYR A 32 -6.72 -22.62 22.75
CA TYR A 32 -5.89 -21.79 21.89
C TYR A 32 -4.89 -20.96 22.66
N SER A 33 -5.15 -20.62 23.91
CA SER A 33 -4.30 -19.79 24.75
C SER A 33 -3.53 -20.56 25.85
N LYS A 34 -4.10 -21.67 26.35
CA LYS A 34 -3.54 -22.41 27.48
C LYS A 34 -2.82 -23.68 27.08
N TRP A 35 -3.15 -24.26 25.93
CA TRP A 35 -2.52 -25.50 25.50
C TRP A 35 -1.22 -25.22 24.75
N THR A 36 -0.26 -26.13 24.88
CA THR A 36 0.94 -26.16 24.05
C THR A 36 0.56 -26.51 22.62
N GLU A 37 1.41 -26.15 21.67
CA GLU A 37 1.24 -26.51 20.27
C GLU A 37 1.09 -28.04 20.09
N ALA A 38 2.01 -28.79 20.66
CA ALA A 38 1.95 -30.27 20.60
C ALA A 38 0.61 -30.84 21.09
N LYS A 39 0.03 -30.25 22.14
CA LYS A 39 -1.27 -30.71 22.67
C LYS A 39 -2.43 -30.34 21.72
N ARG A 40 -2.37 -29.19 21.05
CA ARG A 40 -3.34 -28.82 20.02
C ARG A 40 -3.20 -29.72 18.78
N ASN A 41 -1.98 -29.94 18.31
CA ASN A 41 -1.68 -30.77 17.15
C ASN A 41 -2.16 -32.22 17.35
N ALA A 42 -2.06 -32.74 18.58
CA ALA A 42 -2.53 -34.10 18.92
C ALA A 42 -4.04 -34.30 18.71
N ILE A 43 -4.84 -33.25 18.69
CA ILE A 43 -6.27 -33.29 18.36
C ILE A 43 -6.57 -32.71 16.97
N GLY A 44 -5.56 -32.58 16.10
CA GLY A 44 -5.69 -32.08 14.74
C GLY A 44 -5.82 -30.56 14.59
N ILE A 45 -5.55 -29.77 15.64
CA ILE A 45 -5.62 -28.31 15.58
C ILE A 45 -4.21 -27.72 15.47
N TYR A 46 -3.92 -27.15 14.30
CA TYR A 46 -2.63 -26.55 13.96
C TYR A 46 -2.73 -25.03 13.89
N GLU A 47 -1.70 -24.33 14.36
CA GLU A 47 -1.58 -22.90 14.13
C GLU A 47 -1.15 -22.65 12.70
N VAL A 48 -1.79 -21.66 12.04
CA VAL A 48 -1.45 -21.31 10.66
C VAL A 48 -0.27 -20.35 10.67
N ILE A 49 0.83 -20.78 10.08
CA ILE A 49 2.04 -19.99 9.87
C ILE A 49 1.85 -19.09 8.65
N GLN A 50 2.03 -17.79 8.83
CA GLN A 50 1.94 -16.84 7.71
C GLN A 50 3.27 -16.81 6.94
N ASN A 51 3.18 -16.99 5.63
CA ASN A 51 4.29 -16.84 4.71
C ASN A 51 4.04 -15.64 3.80
N ASP A 52 4.61 -14.51 4.18
CA ASP A 52 4.45 -13.22 3.48
C ASP A 52 5.57 -12.95 2.45
N THR A 53 6.38 -13.94 2.10
CA THR A 53 7.53 -13.76 1.17
C THR A 53 7.11 -13.21 -0.21
N LYS A 54 5.91 -13.53 -0.68
CA LYS A 54 5.34 -13.05 -1.96
C LYS A 54 4.40 -11.85 -1.79
N LYS A 55 4.09 -11.46 -0.56
CA LYS A 55 3.26 -10.30 -0.31
C LYS A 55 4.01 -9.03 -0.68
N LYS A 56 3.34 -8.14 -1.44
CA LYS A 56 3.85 -6.83 -1.83
C LYS A 56 3.02 -5.70 -1.23
N ASP A 57 3.57 -4.47 -1.24
CA ASP A 57 2.87 -3.29 -0.71
C ASP A 57 1.55 -3.05 -1.47
N GLU A 58 0.46 -3.09 -0.75
CA GLU A 58 -0.91 -2.91 -1.27
C GLU A 58 -1.16 -1.51 -1.85
N LYS A 59 -0.27 -0.55 -1.63
CA LYS A 59 -0.30 0.74 -2.34
C LYS A 59 -0.05 0.60 -3.83
N TYR A 60 0.69 -0.45 -4.27
CA TYR A 60 1.14 -0.65 -5.64
C TYR A 60 0.66 -1.96 -6.25
N TYR A 61 0.30 -2.95 -5.42
CA TYR A 61 -0.05 -4.29 -5.87
C TYR A 61 -1.37 -4.75 -5.30
N ILE A 62 -1.96 -5.71 -5.99
CA ILE A 62 -3.06 -6.53 -5.52
C ILE A 62 -2.45 -7.87 -5.14
N ASN A 63 -2.48 -8.20 -3.85
CA ASN A 63 -2.08 -9.50 -3.39
C ASN A 63 -3.19 -10.51 -3.69
N THR A 64 -2.81 -11.71 -4.10
CA THR A 64 -3.76 -12.81 -4.32
C THR A 64 -4.33 -13.31 -2.99
N ASP A 65 -5.43 -14.07 -3.06
CA ASP A 65 -5.91 -14.80 -1.90
C ASP A 65 -4.85 -15.81 -1.43
N GLN A 66 -4.81 -16.04 -0.13
CA GLN A 66 -3.89 -16.99 0.45
C GLN A 66 -4.35 -18.43 0.14
N THR A 67 -3.39 -19.26 -0.26
CA THR A 67 -3.56 -20.72 -0.28
C THR A 67 -3.02 -21.30 1.03
N PHE A 68 -3.69 -22.32 1.52
CA PHE A 68 -3.36 -22.98 2.79
C PHE A 68 -2.94 -24.41 2.49
N THR A 69 -1.74 -24.78 2.94
CA THR A 69 -1.18 -26.11 2.74
C THR A 69 -0.86 -26.74 4.09
N TYR A 70 -1.31 -27.97 4.29
CA TYR A 70 -0.89 -28.80 5.41
C TYR A 70 0.26 -29.69 4.96
N ASP A 71 1.37 -29.63 5.69
CA ASP A 71 2.52 -30.52 5.55
C ASP A 71 2.48 -31.53 6.71
N ALA A 72 2.22 -32.78 6.39
CA ALA A 72 2.08 -33.84 7.38
C ALA A 72 3.44 -34.26 8.00
N ASP A 73 4.52 -34.17 7.22
CA ASP A 73 5.87 -34.52 7.66
C ASP A 73 6.44 -33.47 8.63
N ALA A 74 6.23 -32.20 8.31
CA ALA A 74 6.60 -31.08 9.16
C ALA A 74 5.59 -30.81 10.30
N GLY A 75 4.36 -31.34 10.20
CA GLY A 75 3.27 -31.06 11.14
C GLY A 75 2.88 -29.58 11.18
N THR A 76 2.84 -28.92 10.03
CA THR A 76 2.57 -27.47 9.94
C THR A 76 1.49 -27.14 8.93
N VAL A 77 0.77 -26.05 9.17
CA VAL A 77 -0.14 -25.43 8.19
C VAL A 77 0.40 -24.07 7.81
N THR A 78 0.66 -23.87 6.52
CA THR A 78 1.19 -22.61 6.01
C THR A 78 0.18 -21.90 5.12
N ALA A 79 -0.02 -20.60 5.34
CA ALA A 79 -0.79 -19.71 4.47
C ALA A 79 0.20 -18.91 3.60
N THR A 80 0.11 -19.04 2.28
CA THR A 80 1.04 -18.42 1.34
C THR A 80 0.29 -17.62 0.28
N TYR A 81 0.74 -16.40 0.00
CA TYR A 81 0.25 -15.62 -1.15
C TYR A 81 0.82 -16.18 -2.46
N GLY A 82 0.05 -16.13 -3.52
CA GLY A 82 0.56 -16.24 -4.89
C GLY A 82 1.31 -14.98 -5.33
N ASP A 83 1.68 -14.91 -6.61
CA ASP A 83 2.35 -13.73 -7.14
C ASP A 83 1.40 -12.52 -7.17
N ALA A 84 1.85 -11.41 -6.63
CA ALA A 84 1.05 -10.19 -6.57
C ALA A 84 0.96 -9.52 -7.96
N THR A 85 -0.22 -9.02 -8.30
CA THR A 85 -0.49 -8.31 -9.56
C THR A 85 -0.25 -6.82 -9.37
N ALA A 86 0.54 -6.20 -10.25
CA ALA A 86 0.75 -4.75 -10.23
C ALA A 86 -0.56 -4.02 -10.58
N LYS A 87 -0.90 -2.98 -9.82
CA LYS A 87 -2.00 -2.07 -10.17
C LYS A 87 -1.64 -1.30 -11.44
N ALA A 88 -2.65 -0.86 -12.20
CA ALA A 88 -2.42 -0.05 -13.39
C ALA A 88 -1.64 1.23 -13.04
N HIS A 89 -0.53 1.48 -13.74
CA HIS A 89 0.27 2.69 -13.53
C HIS A 89 -0.28 3.90 -14.29
N ALA A 90 -0.91 3.69 -15.45
CA ALA A 90 -1.63 4.70 -16.24
C ALA A 90 -3.13 4.56 -16.03
N ASP A 91 -3.87 5.64 -16.30
CA ASP A 91 -5.32 5.61 -16.33
C ASP A 91 -5.81 4.63 -17.40
N THR A 92 -6.93 4.00 -17.14
CA THR A 92 -7.67 3.21 -18.13
C THR A 92 -8.89 3.99 -18.57
N THR A 93 -9.22 3.91 -19.87
CA THR A 93 -10.42 4.52 -20.44
C THR A 93 -11.46 3.46 -20.77
N TRP A 94 -12.70 3.89 -20.96
CA TRP A 94 -13.76 3.00 -21.42
C TRP A 94 -13.48 2.49 -22.83
N THR A 95 -13.68 1.22 -23.06
CA THR A 95 -13.65 0.65 -24.40
C THR A 95 -14.99 0.86 -25.10
N GLN A 96 -15.01 0.86 -26.45
CA GLN A 96 -16.27 0.98 -27.20
C GLN A 96 -17.25 -0.14 -26.82
N ASP A 97 -16.77 -1.36 -26.67
CA ASP A 97 -17.61 -2.51 -26.27
C ASP A 97 -18.27 -2.34 -24.89
N GLU A 98 -17.57 -1.70 -23.95
CA GLU A 98 -18.13 -1.41 -22.62
C GLU A 98 -19.16 -0.29 -22.68
N ILE A 99 -18.94 0.71 -23.53
CA ILE A 99 -19.90 1.80 -23.77
C ILE A 99 -21.17 1.24 -24.42
N ASP A 100 -21.03 0.44 -25.47
CA ASP A 100 -22.14 -0.18 -26.19
C ASP A 100 -22.91 -1.18 -25.30
N ALA A 101 -22.22 -1.84 -24.35
CA ALA A 101 -22.83 -2.70 -23.35
C ALA A 101 -23.50 -1.93 -22.20
N GLY A 102 -23.50 -0.59 -22.20
CA GLY A 102 -24.11 0.25 -21.17
C GLY A 102 -23.40 0.21 -19.80
N LYS A 103 -22.12 -0.18 -19.77
CA LYS A 103 -21.31 -0.22 -18.53
C LYS A 103 -20.73 1.14 -18.17
N ALA A 104 -20.53 2.00 -19.16
CA ALA A 104 -19.99 3.33 -18.97
C ALA A 104 -21.09 4.34 -18.55
N PRO A 105 -20.72 5.44 -17.84
CA PRO A 105 -21.64 6.53 -17.56
C PRO A 105 -22.26 7.12 -18.84
N ALA A 106 -23.47 7.67 -18.73
CA ALA A 106 -24.12 8.32 -19.85
C ALA A 106 -23.27 9.47 -20.40
N GLY A 107 -23.01 9.46 -21.72
CA GLY A 107 -22.18 10.45 -22.41
C GLY A 107 -20.67 10.18 -22.34
N ALA A 108 -20.24 9.06 -21.78
CA ALA A 108 -18.85 8.64 -21.84
C ALA A 108 -18.46 8.25 -23.28
N ASP A 109 -17.21 8.51 -23.62
CA ASP A 109 -16.52 8.09 -24.84
C ASP A 109 -15.24 7.32 -24.50
N THR A 110 -14.49 6.92 -25.52
CA THR A 110 -13.25 6.15 -25.36
C THR A 110 -12.09 6.95 -24.75
N ASP A 111 -12.22 8.27 -24.60
CA ASP A 111 -11.26 9.14 -23.92
C ASP A 111 -11.63 9.37 -22.45
N THR A 112 -12.86 8.98 -22.07
CA THR A 112 -13.35 9.10 -20.70
C THR A 112 -12.65 8.10 -19.78
N VAL A 113 -12.04 8.58 -18.70
CA VAL A 113 -11.34 7.73 -17.73
C VAL A 113 -12.32 6.79 -17.02
N ALA A 114 -12.10 5.50 -17.14
CA ALA A 114 -12.84 4.45 -16.45
C ALA A 114 -12.28 4.20 -15.02
N ALA A 115 -10.95 4.19 -14.90
CA ALA A 115 -10.27 4.09 -13.63
C ALA A 115 -8.94 4.85 -13.64
N GLU A 116 -8.69 5.60 -12.55
CA GLU A 116 -7.42 6.30 -12.37
C GLU A 116 -6.28 5.31 -12.10
N GLY A 117 -5.17 5.50 -12.81
CA GLY A 117 -3.92 4.80 -12.55
C GLY A 117 -3.12 5.41 -11.42
N LEU A 118 -2.06 4.70 -11.02
CA LEU A 118 -1.19 5.15 -9.93
C LEU A 118 -0.54 6.51 -10.22
N LYS A 119 -0.20 6.85 -11.47
CA LYS A 119 0.37 8.15 -11.82
C LYS A 119 -0.56 9.28 -11.44
N THR A 120 -1.80 9.25 -11.88
CA THR A 120 -2.82 10.26 -11.58
C THR A 120 -3.05 10.41 -10.09
N ILE A 121 -3.19 9.28 -9.39
CA ILE A 121 -3.36 9.27 -7.92
C ILE A 121 -2.15 9.90 -7.23
N ARG A 122 -0.92 9.52 -7.61
CA ARG A 122 0.32 10.02 -6.97
C ARG A 122 0.59 11.49 -7.26
N ILE A 123 0.34 11.94 -8.49
CA ILE A 123 0.45 13.36 -8.87
C ILE A 123 -0.55 14.19 -8.05
N ARG A 124 -1.80 13.75 -7.92
CA ARG A 124 -2.79 14.43 -7.08
C ARG A 124 -2.32 14.55 -5.63
N LEU A 125 -1.77 13.48 -5.05
CA LEU A 125 -1.24 13.51 -3.68
C LEU A 125 -0.06 14.47 -3.52
N VAL A 126 0.88 14.52 -4.47
CA VAL A 126 2.01 15.46 -4.48
C VAL A 126 1.50 16.90 -4.56
N LYS A 127 0.54 17.21 -5.43
CA LYS A 127 -0.07 18.54 -5.54
C LYS A 127 -0.78 18.95 -4.25
N GLN A 128 -1.53 18.02 -3.64
CA GLN A 128 -2.21 18.27 -2.37
C GLN A 128 -1.20 18.55 -1.23
N GLN A 129 -0.11 17.80 -1.18
CA GLN A 129 0.97 18.02 -0.22
C GLN A 129 1.62 19.40 -0.41
N ALA A 130 1.97 19.77 -1.65
CA ALA A 130 2.49 21.10 -1.97
C ALA A 130 1.53 22.22 -1.58
N ALA A 131 0.25 22.08 -1.88
CA ALA A 131 -0.78 23.04 -1.50
C ALA A 131 -0.89 23.19 0.02
N ASN A 132 -0.86 22.11 0.78
CA ASN A 132 -0.89 22.14 2.24
C ASN A 132 0.34 22.87 2.82
N ILE A 133 1.52 22.66 2.25
CA ILE A 133 2.75 23.36 2.66
C ILE A 133 2.64 24.87 2.36
N LEU A 134 2.18 25.24 1.17
CA LEU A 134 2.04 26.65 0.75
C LEU A 134 0.99 27.40 1.55
N LYS A 135 -0.08 26.71 2.00
CA LYS A 135 -1.17 27.30 2.78
C LYS A 135 -0.68 28.04 4.04
N ASN A 136 0.37 27.51 4.69
CA ASN A 136 0.91 28.12 5.90
C ASN A 136 1.51 29.53 5.67
N THR A 137 1.78 29.87 4.42
CA THR A 137 2.38 31.16 4.03
C THR A 137 1.44 32.00 3.14
N ASP A 138 0.20 31.57 2.89
CA ASP A 138 -0.74 32.30 2.02
C ASP A 138 -1.16 33.64 2.59
N TRP A 139 -1.19 33.79 3.92
CA TRP A 139 -1.48 35.05 4.56
C TRP A 139 -0.52 36.19 4.15
N TYR A 140 0.76 35.89 3.80
CA TYR A 140 1.68 36.88 3.27
C TYR A 140 1.23 37.40 1.91
N ILE A 141 0.65 36.54 1.07
CA ILE A 141 0.11 36.92 -0.24
C ILE A 141 -1.11 37.81 -0.07
N VAL A 142 -2.04 37.40 0.82
CA VAL A 142 -3.24 38.19 1.14
C VAL A 142 -2.84 39.57 1.67
N ARG A 143 -1.94 39.63 2.65
CA ARG A 143 -1.43 40.89 3.21
C ARG A 143 -0.75 41.78 2.15
N LYS A 144 -0.01 41.19 1.21
CA LYS A 144 0.59 41.93 0.08
C LYS A 144 -0.50 42.52 -0.82
N ALA A 145 -1.57 41.76 -1.10
CA ALA A 145 -2.65 42.23 -1.95
C ALA A 145 -3.50 43.31 -1.27
N ASP A 146 -3.79 43.18 0.03
CA ASP A 146 -4.67 44.06 0.81
C ASP A 146 -3.95 45.35 1.26
N ALA A 147 -2.77 45.23 1.83
CA ALA A 147 -2.06 46.30 2.49
C ALA A 147 -0.74 46.72 1.76
N ASN A 148 -0.46 46.18 0.58
CA ASN A 148 0.78 46.36 -0.19
C ASN A 148 2.08 46.14 0.64
N THR A 149 1.97 45.31 1.71
CA THR A 149 3.13 44.99 2.56
C THR A 149 4.03 43.97 1.84
N ALA A 150 5.33 44.26 1.75
CA ALA A 150 6.28 43.38 1.08
C ALA A 150 6.33 41.98 1.71
N ILE A 151 6.40 40.94 0.86
CA ILE A 151 6.61 39.57 1.33
C ILE A 151 8.10 39.41 1.65
N PRO A 152 8.48 38.85 2.82
CA PRO A 152 9.89 38.56 3.12
C PRO A 152 10.51 37.68 2.03
N SER A 153 11.77 37.95 1.66
CA SER A 153 12.47 37.20 0.61
C SER A 153 12.55 35.71 0.91
N ALA A 154 12.79 35.32 2.17
CA ALA A 154 12.82 33.94 2.59
C ALA A 154 11.50 33.21 2.25
N ILE A 155 10.34 33.86 2.47
CA ILE A 155 9.03 33.28 2.12
C ILE A 155 8.86 33.13 0.60
N THR A 156 9.30 34.16 -0.16
CA THR A 156 9.24 34.10 -1.64
C THR A 156 10.09 32.95 -2.17
N THR A 157 11.33 32.81 -1.68
CA THR A 157 12.27 31.75 -2.06
C THR A 157 11.71 30.38 -1.69
N PHE A 158 11.24 30.20 -0.46
CA PHE A 158 10.63 28.96 0.01
C PHE A 158 9.44 28.53 -0.87
N ARG A 159 8.51 29.45 -1.13
CA ARG A 159 7.32 29.17 -1.98
C ARG A 159 7.73 28.79 -3.42
N ALA A 160 8.75 29.42 -3.97
CA ALA A 160 9.29 29.06 -5.28
C ALA A 160 9.89 27.64 -5.24
N ALA A 161 10.71 27.33 -4.22
CA ALA A 161 11.31 26.01 -4.04
C ALA A 161 10.25 24.89 -3.92
N VAL A 162 9.18 25.11 -3.15
CA VAL A 162 8.06 24.15 -3.03
C VAL A 162 7.42 23.87 -4.40
N ARG A 163 7.14 24.91 -5.21
CA ARG A 163 6.55 24.74 -6.55
C ARG A 163 7.49 24.02 -7.49
N THR A 164 8.77 24.38 -7.51
CA THR A 164 9.80 23.72 -8.33
C THR A 164 9.91 22.25 -7.96
N LYS A 165 9.94 21.93 -6.66
CA LYS A 165 9.99 20.54 -6.20
C LYS A 165 8.72 19.77 -6.58
N CYS A 166 7.54 20.37 -6.45
CA CYS A 166 6.29 19.76 -6.89
C CYS A 166 6.33 19.39 -8.38
N ALA A 167 6.75 20.33 -9.25
CA ALA A 167 6.86 20.09 -10.68
C ALA A 167 7.87 18.97 -11.01
N ALA A 168 9.00 18.93 -10.31
CA ALA A 168 10.01 17.86 -10.47
C ALA A 168 9.43 16.49 -10.07
N MET A 169 8.69 16.41 -8.96
CA MET A 169 8.01 15.17 -8.52
C MET A 169 6.95 14.73 -9.52
N GLU A 170 6.12 15.64 -10.05
CA GLU A 170 5.14 15.35 -11.08
C GLU A 170 5.81 14.76 -12.33
N THR A 171 6.91 15.38 -12.78
CA THR A 171 7.69 14.90 -13.93
C THR A 171 8.25 13.50 -13.68
N ALA A 172 8.84 13.25 -12.51
CA ALA A 172 9.38 11.93 -12.16
C ALA A 172 8.29 10.84 -12.18
N ILE A 173 7.12 11.13 -11.60
CA ILE A 173 5.99 10.18 -11.60
C ILE A 173 5.46 9.96 -13.02
N THR A 174 5.33 11.01 -13.83
CA THR A 174 4.86 10.92 -15.22
C THR A 174 5.79 10.03 -16.06
N ASN A 175 7.11 10.17 -15.88
CA ASN A 175 8.12 9.42 -16.61
C ASN A 175 8.30 7.96 -16.14
N ALA A 176 7.75 7.58 -14.98
CA ALA A 176 7.82 6.20 -14.52
C ALA A 176 7.14 5.25 -15.53
N SER A 177 7.85 4.23 -16.01
CA SER A 177 7.39 3.37 -17.11
C SER A 177 6.37 2.31 -16.68
N ASN A 178 6.31 2.00 -15.38
CA ASN A 178 5.47 0.94 -14.83
C ASN A 178 5.30 1.11 -13.31
N THR A 179 4.50 0.25 -12.69
CA THR A 179 4.24 0.27 -11.25
C THR A 179 5.47 0.08 -10.38
N PRO A 180 6.40 -0.88 -10.67
CA PRO A 180 7.66 -0.96 -9.92
C PRO A 180 8.51 0.31 -9.99
N ALA A 181 8.52 1.01 -11.13
CA ALA A 181 9.24 2.29 -11.25
C ALA A 181 8.61 3.39 -10.36
N ILE A 182 7.27 3.42 -10.25
CA ILE A 182 6.59 4.32 -9.31
C ILE A 182 6.93 3.95 -7.86
N GLU A 183 6.91 2.67 -7.51
CA GLU A 183 7.28 2.18 -6.18
C GLU A 183 8.70 2.62 -5.80
N THR A 184 9.66 2.44 -6.73
CA THR A 184 11.06 2.86 -6.53
C THR A 184 11.18 4.35 -6.18
N LEU A 185 10.40 5.24 -6.82
CA LEU A 185 10.41 6.68 -6.51
C LEU A 185 10.08 6.97 -5.03
N TYR A 186 9.30 6.13 -4.38
CA TYR A 186 8.85 6.30 -3.00
C TYR A 186 9.62 5.43 -1.99
N THR A 187 10.46 4.52 -2.48
CA THR A 187 11.22 3.62 -1.61
C THR A 187 12.44 4.35 -1.05
N TYR A 188 12.55 4.38 0.28
CA TYR A 188 13.71 4.92 0.96
C TYR A 188 14.86 3.92 0.93
N VAL A 189 16.03 4.40 0.56
CA VAL A 189 17.27 3.63 0.52
C VAL A 189 18.35 4.33 1.32
N ASN A 190 19.26 3.59 1.93
CA ASN A 190 20.44 4.17 2.54
C ASN A 190 21.42 4.58 1.43
N THR A 191 21.76 5.87 1.39
CA THR A 191 22.67 6.45 0.40
C THR A 191 24.05 6.80 0.98
N ALA A 192 24.27 6.51 2.28
CA ALA A 192 25.59 6.68 2.92
C ALA A 192 26.59 5.63 2.43
N ASP A 193 27.86 6.01 2.36
CA ASP A 193 28.95 5.09 2.11
C ASP A 193 29.14 4.11 3.29
N GLU A 194 29.82 2.98 3.04
CA GLU A 194 30.10 1.99 4.08
C GLU A 194 30.95 2.59 5.20
N GLY A 195 30.41 2.52 6.43
CA GLY A 195 31.07 3.08 7.63
C GLY A 195 30.62 4.49 8.02
N ASP A 196 29.85 5.17 7.18
CA ASP A 196 29.29 6.48 7.48
C ASP A 196 27.92 6.40 8.19
N PRO A 197 27.48 7.46 8.87
CA PRO A 197 26.14 7.52 9.44
C PRO A 197 25.07 7.28 8.38
N VAL A 198 24.02 6.51 8.75
CA VAL A 198 22.94 6.16 7.84
C VAL A 198 22.23 7.41 7.34
N VAL A 199 22.20 7.59 6.02
CA VAL A 199 21.43 8.63 5.31
C VAL A 199 20.36 7.95 4.49
N VAL A 200 19.08 8.20 4.82
CA VAL A 200 17.94 7.55 4.17
C VAL A 200 17.24 8.55 3.27
N GLU A 201 17.28 8.29 1.97
CA GLU A 201 16.65 9.11 0.95
C GLU A 201 15.79 8.28 0.00
N ARG A 202 14.85 8.93 -0.67
CA ARG A 202 14.09 8.32 -1.76
C ARG A 202 14.32 9.10 -3.06
N PRO A 203 14.28 8.44 -4.24
CA PRO A 203 14.52 9.08 -5.54
C PRO A 203 13.56 10.26 -5.83
N LEU A 204 12.34 10.22 -5.34
CA LEU A 204 11.38 11.33 -5.46
C LEU A 204 11.85 12.57 -4.65
N GLY A 205 12.62 12.35 -3.59
CA GLY A 205 13.07 13.38 -2.64
C GLY A 205 11.95 13.94 -1.78
N GLU A 206 12.26 14.98 -1.01
CA GLU A 206 11.33 15.62 -0.06
C GLU A 206 11.04 17.07 -0.46
N PHE A 207 9.93 17.60 0.03
CA PHE A 207 9.67 19.05 -0.06
C PHE A 207 10.61 19.81 0.86
N PRO A 208 11.00 21.05 0.46
CA PRO A 208 11.80 21.90 1.33
C PRO A 208 11.01 22.31 2.57
N GLU A 209 11.72 22.55 3.67
CA GLU A 209 11.19 23.11 4.91
C GLU A 209 11.46 24.60 4.98
N LEU A 210 10.57 25.35 5.66
CA LEU A 210 10.78 26.78 5.87
C LEU A 210 11.84 26.97 6.96
N GLY A 211 12.98 27.58 6.59
CA GLY A 211 14.10 27.83 7.51
C GLY A 211 15.20 26.78 7.51
N SER A 212 15.15 25.81 6.58
CA SER A 212 16.27 24.90 6.29
C SER A 212 17.28 25.55 5.33
#